data_93416e88df15afeddef6ddd0714235cb
#
_entry.id   93416e88df15afeddef6ddd0714235cb
#
_cell.length_a   1.000
_cell.length_b   1.000
_cell.length_c   1.000
_cell.angle_alpha   90.00
_cell.angle_beta   90.00
_cell.angle_gamma   90.00
#
_symmetry.space_group_name_H-M   'P 1'
#
loop_
_entity.id
_entity.type
_entity.pdbx_description
1 polymer ?
#
loop_
_entity_poly.entity_id
_entity_poly.type
_entity_poly.pdbx_seq_one_letter_code
_entity_poly.pdbx_strand_id
1 'polypeptide(L)'
;MPNLCYYKLLTIVKKLKIKSDLRKSKIRSRDIQEDIKSKVEEILKFEHEHNKVIVPYAMTATPENIIFFKWDGKNLETLYTFPTHEVMSEYDSEFANKRISESYLEILVESWLRDLAYNWKTDNPPKLQELKQIDFVQKLADAA
;
A
#
# COMPACT_ATOMS: atom_id res chain seq x y z
N MET A 1 18.37 0.42 -8.75
CA MET A 1 18.51 -0.35 -7.50
C MET A 1 17.26 -1.15 -7.22
N PRO A 2 17.37 -2.49 -7.21
CA PRO A 2 16.17 -3.34 -7.10
C PRO A 2 15.31 -3.05 -5.87
N ASN A 3 15.93 -2.78 -4.72
CA ASN A 3 15.20 -2.56 -3.47
C ASN A 3 14.52 -1.18 -3.35
N LEU A 4 14.83 -0.27 -4.27
CA LEU A 4 14.36 1.12 -4.20
C LEU A 4 12.82 1.21 -4.27
N CYS A 5 12.19 0.47 -5.17
CA CYS A 5 10.73 0.45 -5.30
C CYS A 5 10.06 -0.03 -4.02
N TYR A 6 10.59 -1.10 -3.43
CA TYR A 6 10.05 -1.66 -2.19
C TYR A 6 10.10 -0.63 -1.05
N TYR A 7 11.25 0.02 -0.85
CA TYR A 7 11.39 1.05 0.19
C TYR A 7 10.49 2.25 -0.07
N LYS A 8 10.31 2.66 -1.32
CA LYS A 8 9.43 3.78 -1.66
C LYS A 8 7.98 3.47 -1.34
N LEU A 9 7.52 2.26 -1.60
CA LEU A 9 6.18 1.82 -1.24
C LEU A 9 5.96 1.87 0.27
N LEU A 10 6.90 1.35 1.06
CA LEU A 10 6.82 1.39 2.51
C LEU A 10 6.87 2.81 3.06
N THR A 11 7.69 3.67 2.46
CA THR A 11 7.79 5.08 2.84
C THR A 11 6.46 5.79 2.60
N ILE A 12 5.81 5.52 1.47
CA ILE A 12 4.50 6.09 1.16
C ILE A 12 3.45 5.64 2.18
N VAL A 13 3.43 4.37 2.52
CA VAL A 13 2.53 3.83 3.55
C VAL A 13 2.73 4.56 4.88
N LYS A 14 3.97 4.71 5.31
CA LYS A 14 4.30 5.41 6.57
C LYS A 14 3.83 6.87 6.58
N LYS A 15 4.08 7.58 5.50
CA LYS A 15 3.68 8.99 5.39
C LYS A 15 2.16 9.17 5.41
N LEU A 16 1.44 8.23 4.82
CA LEU A 16 -0.02 8.30 4.76
C LEU A 16 -0.72 7.89 6.05
N LYS A 17 -0.03 7.23 6.97
CA LYS A 17 -0.57 6.94 8.30
C LYS A 17 -0.88 8.21 9.07
N ILE A 18 -0.10 9.26 8.87
CA ILE A 18 -0.35 10.57 9.50
C ILE A 18 -1.71 11.09 9.04
N LYS A 19 -2.05 10.88 7.77
CA LYS A 19 -3.36 11.27 7.24
C LYS A 19 -4.51 10.47 7.85
N SER A 20 -4.30 9.20 8.18
CA SER A 20 -5.38 8.39 8.77
C SER A 20 -5.81 8.90 10.14
N ASP A 21 -4.94 9.61 10.86
CA ASP A 21 -5.32 10.22 12.15
C ASP A 21 -6.33 11.35 11.98
N LEU A 22 -6.35 12.01 10.84
CA LEU A 22 -7.30 13.07 10.53
C LEU A 22 -8.73 12.54 10.37
N ARG A 23 -8.91 11.23 10.22
CA ARG A 23 -10.24 10.60 10.11
C ARG A 23 -11.06 10.78 11.36
N LYS A 24 -10.40 10.96 12.50
CA LYS A 24 -11.07 11.23 13.77
C LYS A 24 -11.81 12.57 13.76
N SER A 25 -11.57 13.40 12.76
CA SER A 25 -12.15 14.74 12.66
C SER A 25 -13.42 14.82 11.81
N LYS A 26 -14.13 13.72 11.60
CA LYS A 26 -15.44 13.66 10.91
C LYS A 26 -15.42 13.91 9.40
N ILE A 27 -14.31 13.68 8.73
CA ILE A 27 -14.24 13.76 7.28
C ILE A 27 -14.90 12.51 6.68
N ARG A 28 -15.68 12.68 5.61
CA ARG A 28 -16.31 11.55 4.92
C ARG A 28 -15.25 10.63 4.33
N SER A 29 -15.50 9.31 4.33
CA SER A 29 -14.53 8.34 3.81
C SER A 29 -14.17 8.59 2.33
N ARG A 30 -15.12 9.10 1.53
CA ARG A 30 -14.86 9.48 0.14
C ARG A 30 -13.83 10.61 0.06
N ASP A 31 -13.99 11.64 0.88
CA ASP A 31 -13.08 12.79 0.90
C ASP A 31 -11.69 12.38 1.38
N ILE A 32 -11.63 11.42 2.31
CA ILE A 32 -10.37 10.85 2.78
C ILE A 32 -9.63 10.14 1.65
N GLN A 33 -10.33 9.35 0.85
CA GLN A 33 -9.70 8.62 -0.27
C GLN A 33 -9.14 9.56 -1.32
N GLU A 34 -9.87 10.62 -1.68
CA GLU A 34 -9.38 11.64 -2.61
C GLU A 34 -8.20 12.40 -2.04
N ASP A 35 -8.23 12.70 -0.76
CA ASP A 35 -7.16 13.39 -0.06
C ASP A 35 -5.90 12.52 0.00
N ILE A 36 -6.05 11.22 0.25
CA ILE A 36 -4.96 10.25 0.23
C ILE A 36 -4.34 10.19 -1.17
N LYS A 37 -5.16 10.11 -2.21
CA LYS A 37 -4.71 10.06 -3.60
C LYS A 37 -3.90 11.32 -3.96
N SER A 38 -4.40 12.50 -3.58
CA SER A 38 -3.70 13.77 -3.81
C SER A 38 -2.35 13.81 -3.10
N LYS A 39 -2.28 13.27 -1.89
CA LYS A 39 -1.05 13.23 -1.12
C LYS A 39 -0.03 12.27 -1.73
N VAL A 40 -0.47 11.12 -2.21
CA VAL A 40 0.39 10.16 -2.91
C VAL A 40 0.96 10.81 -4.17
N GLU A 41 0.13 11.50 -4.93
CA GLU A 41 0.56 12.20 -6.15
C GLU A 41 1.62 13.24 -5.85
N GLU A 42 1.43 14.04 -4.79
CA GLU A 42 2.40 15.02 -4.31
C GLU A 42 3.76 14.37 -4.01
N ILE A 43 3.73 13.27 -3.27
CA ILE A 43 4.95 12.55 -2.87
C ILE A 43 5.67 12.00 -4.10
N LEU A 44 4.94 11.42 -5.05
CA LEU A 44 5.52 10.85 -6.26
C LEU A 44 6.12 11.92 -7.18
N LYS A 45 5.46 13.08 -7.29
CA LYS A 45 5.99 14.21 -8.03
C LYS A 45 7.27 14.74 -7.40
N PHE A 46 7.29 14.85 -6.09
CA PHE A 46 8.48 15.29 -5.35
C PHE A 46 9.67 14.35 -5.61
N GLU A 47 9.45 13.04 -5.53
CA GLU A 47 10.50 12.05 -5.78
C GLU A 47 11.02 12.14 -7.21
N HIS A 48 10.14 12.34 -8.17
CA HIS A 48 10.55 12.49 -9.57
C HIS A 48 11.37 13.76 -9.80
N GLU A 49 10.94 14.88 -9.24
CA GLU A 49 11.61 16.17 -9.42
C GLU A 49 12.95 16.27 -8.72
N HIS A 50 13.04 15.77 -7.49
CA HIS A 50 14.21 15.94 -6.64
C HIS A 50 15.21 14.79 -6.74
N ASN A 51 14.74 13.56 -6.87
CA ASN A 51 15.58 12.36 -6.90
C ASN A 51 15.67 11.70 -8.27
N LYS A 52 14.96 12.25 -9.27
CA LYS A 52 14.91 11.73 -10.64
C LYS A 52 14.46 10.27 -10.71
N VAL A 53 13.57 9.87 -9.79
CA VAL A 53 13.07 8.50 -9.70
C VAL A 53 11.58 8.49 -10.01
N ILE A 54 11.17 7.63 -10.95
CA ILE A 54 9.77 7.34 -11.20
C ILE A 54 9.45 6.04 -10.49
N VAL A 55 8.61 6.12 -9.43
CA VAL A 55 8.15 4.95 -8.70
C VAL A 55 6.85 4.49 -9.36
N PRO A 56 6.86 3.35 -10.09
CA PRO A 56 5.69 2.98 -10.92
C PRO A 56 4.45 2.60 -10.12
N TYR A 57 4.62 2.09 -8.91
CA TYR A 57 3.51 1.66 -8.07
C TYR A 57 3.58 2.32 -6.71
N ALA A 58 2.41 2.66 -6.17
CA ALA A 58 2.27 3.13 -4.80
C ALA A 58 1.14 2.36 -4.13
N MET A 59 1.22 2.24 -2.83
CA MET A 59 0.21 1.56 -2.04
C MET A 59 -0.04 2.35 -0.76
N THR A 60 -1.29 2.43 -0.37
CA THR A 60 -1.66 2.98 0.92
C THR A 60 -2.40 1.92 1.72
N ALA A 61 -2.22 1.94 3.03
CA ALA A 61 -2.92 1.03 3.91
C ALA A 61 -3.45 1.79 5.13
N THR A 62 -4.74 1.63 5.37
CA THR A 62 -5.39 2.06 6.60
C THR A 62 -6.07 0.83 7.20
N PRO A 63 -6.57 0.88 8.43
CA PRO A 63 -7.30 -0.27 8.97
C PRO A 63 -8.54 -0.65 8.16
N GLU A 64 -9.05 0.24 7.30
CA GLU A 64 -10.26 0.00 6.50
C GLU A 64 -9.96 -0.46 5.09
N ASN A 65 -8.98 0.17 4.41
CA ASN A 65 -8.72 -0.10 2.99
C ASN A 65 -7.25 -0.12 2.66
N ILE A 66 -6.91 -1.00 1.71
CA ILE A 66 -5.60 -1.02 1.07
C ILE A 66 -5.84 -0.61 -0.38
N ILE A 67 -5.13 0.41 -0.85
CA ILE A 67 -5.31 0.96 -2.19
C ILE A 67 -4.01 0.87 -2.96
N PHE A 68 -4.07 0.35 -4.19
CA PHE A 68 -2.94 0.28 -5.11
C PHE A 68 -3.10 1.30 -6.22
N PHE A 69 -2.02 2.01 -6.50
CA PHE A 69 -1.95 3.04 -7.54
C PHE A 69 -0.84 2.74 -8.53
N LYS A 70 -1.02 3.21 -9.75
CA LYS A 70 0.02 3.22 -10.78
C LYS A 70 0.35 4.65 -11.14
N TRP A 71 1.65 4.94 -11.22
CA TRP A 71 2.18 6.27 -11.54
C TRP A 71 2.99 6.20 -12.83
N ASP A 72 2.66 7.06 -13.80
CA ASP A 72 3.34 7.11 -15.09
C ASP A 72 4.32 8.29 -15.21
N GLY A 73 4.51 9.04 -14.12
CA GLY A 73 5.31 10.26 -14.11
C GLY A 73 4.47 11.54 -14.19
N LYS A 74 3.20 11.42 -14.52
CA LYS A 74 2.28 12.56 -14.65
C LYS A 74 0.94 12.33 -13.97
N ASN A 75 0.37 11.13 -14.16
CA ASN A 75 -0.97 10.81 -13.67
C ASN A 75 -0.94 9.61 -12.73
N LEU A 76 -1.76 9.70 -11.70
CA LEU A 76 -1.94 8.62 -10.73
C LEU A 76 -3.27 7.92 -11.00
N GLU A 77 -3.18 6.63 -11.26
CA GLU A 77 -4.35 5.77 -11.51
C GLU A 77 -4.57 4.85 -10.32
N THR A 78 -5.81 4.79 -9.83
CA THR A 78 -6.20 3.82 -8.81
C THR A 78 -6.46 2.48 -9.48
N LEU A 79 -5.70 1.45 -9.12
CA LEU A 79 -5.83 0.12 -9.72
C LEU A 79 -6.80 -0.76 -8.94
N TYR A 80 -6.62 -0.85 -7.62
CA TYR A 80 -7.43 -1.68 -6.75
C TYR A 80 -7.65 -1.02 -5.40
N THR A 81 -8.82 -1.26 -4.83
CA THR A 81 -9.12 -0.94 -3.44
C THR A 81 -9.62 -2.22 -2.78
N PHE A 82 -8.90 -2.71 -1.79
CA PHE A 82 -9.25 -3.93 -1.06
C PHE A 82 -9.66 -3.58 0.38
N PRO A 83 -10.71 -4.20 0.92
CA PRO A 83 -10.95 -4.12 2.36
C PRO A 83 -9.76 -4.74 3.10
N THR A 84 -9.20 -4.00 4.05
CA THR A 84 -7.99 -4.43 4.76
C THR A 84 -8.16 -5.76 5.47
N HIS A 85 -9.34 -6.00 6.08
CA HIS A 85 -9.58 -7.24 6.81
C HIS A 85 -9.56 -8.48 5.92
N GLU A 86 -9.92 -8.36 4.64
CA GLU A 86 -9.87 -9.49 3.70
C GLU A 86 -8.44 -9.96 3.45
N VAL A 87 -7.49 -9.05 3.53
CA VAL A 87 -6.08 -9.36 3.34
C VAL A 87 -5.44 -9.78 4.66
N MET A 88 -5.63 -8.98 5.70
CA MET A 88 -4.91 -9.14 6.95
C MET A 88 -5.40 -10.31 7.80
N SER A 89 -6.63 -10.80 7.57
CA SER A 89 -7.15 -11.97 8.32
C SER A 89 -6.33 -13.24 8.09
N GLU A 90 -5.61 -13.33 6.99
CA GLU A 90 -4.68 -14.44 6.74
C GLU A 90 -3.51 -14.43 7.73
N TYR A 91 -3.08 -13.24 8.16
CA TYR A 91 -1.93 -13.07 9.06
C TYR A 91 -2.33 -12.85 10.51
N ASP A 92 -3.56 -12.43 10.73
CA ASP A 92 -4.15 -12.25 12.06
C ASP A 92 -5.65 -12.50 11.96
N SER A 93 -6.09 -13.70 12.40
CA SER A 93 -7.50 -14.11 12.32
C SER A 93 -8.43 -13.20 13.13
N GLU A 94 -7.90 -12.46 14.09
CA GLU A 94 -8.68 -11.56 14.95
C GLU A 94 -8.64 -10.10 14.47
N PHE A 95 -8.06 -9.86 13.30
CA PHE A 95 -7.88 -8.49 12.80
C PHE A 95 -9.16 -7.65 12.82
N ALA A 96 -10.27 -8.21 12.35
CA ALA A 96 -11.55 -7.50 12.27
C ALA A 96 -12.16 -7.21 13.65
N ASN A 97 -11.70 -7.90 14.69
CA ASN A 97 -12.31 -7.84 16.03
C ASN A 97 -11.47 -7.06 17.04
N LYS A 98 -10.41 -6.42 16.61
CA LYS A 98 -9.55 -5.69 17.54
C LYS A 98 -9.12 -4.33 16.98
N ARG A 99 -8.68 -3.47 17.87
CA ARG A 99 -8.14 -2.17 17.50
C ARG A 99 -6.74 -2.34 16.95
N ILE A 100 -6.49 -1.76 15.78
CA ILE A 100 -5.22 -1.90 15.07
C ILE A 100 -4.41 -0.61 15.21
N SER A 101 -3.20 -0.72 15.78
CA SER A 101 -2.26 0.39 15.84
C SER A 101 -1.55 0.54 14.49
N GLU A 102 -0.99 1.72 14.23
CA GLU A 102 -0.21 1.97 13.01
C GLU A 102 0.98 1.03 12.89
N SER A 103 1.72 0.85 13.98
CA SER A 103 2.90 -0.03 14.01
C SER A 103 2.53 -1.47 13.68
N TYR A 104 1.42 -1.93 14.22
CA TYR A 104 0.97 -3.29 13.98
C TYR A 104 0.49 -3.48 12.54
N LEU A 105 -0.25 -2.51 12.01
CA LEU A 105 -0.68 -2.55 10.61
C LEU A 105 0.53 -2.60 9.68
N GLU A 106 1.56 -1.82 9.96
CA GLU A 106 2.79 -1.81 9.19
C GLU A 106 3.45 -3.19 9.17
N ILE A 107 3.52 -3.86 10.32
CA ILE A 107 4.07 -5.21 10.43
C ILE A 107 3.27 -6.19 9.57
N LEU A 108 1.96 -6.13 9.63
CA LEU A 108 1.08 -7.01 8.85
C LEU A 108 1.21 -6.76 7.35
N VAL A 109 1.25 -5.50 6.93
CA VAL A 109 1.42 -5.14 5.52
C VAL A 109 2.75 -5.66 5.01
N GLU A 110 3.82 -5.48 5.78
CA GLU A 110 5.14 -5.96 5.42
C GLU A 110 5.17 -7.48 5.31
N SER A 111 4.51 -8.18 6.23
CA SER A 111 4.38 -9.64 6.20
C SER A 111 3.67 -10.12 4.93
N TRP A 112 2.60 -9.42 4.55
CA TRP A 112 1.86 -9.74 3.33
C TRP A 112 2.71 -9.49 2.07
N LEU A 113 3.41 -8.37 2.00
CA LEU A 113 4.27 -8.07 0.85
C LEU A 113 5.38 -9.12 0.69
N ARG A 114 5.95 -9.58 1.79
CA ARG A 114 6.95 -10.65 1.76
C ARG A 114 6.34 -11.97 1.31
N ASP A 115 5.10 -12.25 1.72
CA ASP A 115 4.40 -13.45 1.30
C ASP A 115 4.12 -13.43 -0.20
N LEU A 116 3.72 -12.26 -0.73
CA LEU A 116 3.55 -12.08 -2.18
C LEU A 116 4.87 -12.32 -2.95
N ALA A 117 5.98 -11.88 -2.38
CA ALA A 117 7.29 -11.99 -3.02
C ALA A 117 7.89 -13.40 -2.89
N TYR A 118 7.72 -14.06 -1.76
CA TYR A 118 8.46 -15.28 -1.41
C TYR A 118 7.62 -16.47 -0.96
N ASN A 119 6.32 -16.31 -0.81
CA ASN A 119 5.42 -17.39 -0.35
C ASN A 119 5.87 -17.99 0.99
N TRP A 120 6.28 -17.14 1.94
CA TRP A 120 6.82 -17.63 3.21
C TRP A 120 5.76 -18.28 4.08
N LYS A 121 4.49 -17.87 3.95
CA LYS A 121 3.39 -18.41 4.75
C LYS A 121 2.45 -19.27 3.93
N THR A 122 2.11 -18.86 2.70
CA THR A 122 1.14 -19.56 1.87
C THR A 122 1.55 -19.52 0.41
N ASP A 123 1.20 -20.56 -0.36
CA ASP A 123 1.43 -20.60 -1.80
C ASP A 123 0.50 -19.66 -2.55
N ASN A 124 -0.59 -19.23 -1.91
CA ASN A 124 -1.57 -18.36 -2.52
C ASN A 124 -1.92 -17.20 -1.58
N PRO A 125 -1.02 -16.20 -1.44
CA PRO A 125 -1.30 -15.05 -0.60
C PRO A 125 -2.56 -14.28 -1.04
N PRO A 126 -3.22 -13.56 -0.13
CA PRO A 126 -4.42 -12.79 -0.47
C PRO A 126 -4.16 -11.85 -1.66
N LYS A 127 -5.13 -11.79 -2.58
CA LYS A 127 -5.11 -10.90 -3.76
C LYS A 127 -3.97 -11.17 -4.74
N LEU A 128 -3.37 -12.36 -4.68
CA LEU A 128 -2.25 -12.74 -5.54
C LEU A 128 -2.62 -12.61 -7.04
N GLN A 129 -3.78 -13.10 -7.44
CA GLN A 129 -4.17 -13.09 -8.84
C GLN A 129 -4.36 -11.67 -9.38
N GLU A 130 -5.04 -10.82 -8.61
CA GLU A 130 -5.25 -9.43 -8.97
C GLU A 130 -3.94 -8.68 -9.12
N LEU A 131 -3.01 -8.89 -8.19
CA LEU A 131 -1.72 -8.20 -8.21
C LEU A 131 -0.77 -8.75 -9.28
N LYS A 132 -0.92 -10.02 -9.67
CA LYS A 132 -0.19 -10.57 -10.81
C LYS A 132 -0.64 -9.93 -12.12
N GLN A 133 -1.93 -9.64 -12.26
CA GLN A 133 -2.48 -9.05 -13.48
C GLN A 133 -1.89 -7.68 -13.79
N ILE A 134 -1.47 -6.95 -12.76
CA ILE A 134 -0.87 -5.62 -12.92
C ILE A 134 0.66 -5.67 -12.85
N ASP A 135 1.25 -6.87 -12.90
CA ASP A 135 2.71 -7.07 -12.85
C ASP A 135 3.36 -6.60 -11.53
N PHE A 136 2.57 -6.39 -10.49
CA PHE A 136 3.10 -5.91 -9.21
C PHE A 136 3.94 -6.97 -8.49
N VAL A 137 3.48 -8.22 -8.50
CA VAL A 137 4.16 -9.31 -7.78
C VAL A 137 5.56 -9.54 -8.34
N GLN A 138 5.73 -9.51 -9.65
CA GLN A 138 7.04 -9.66 -10.29
C GLN A 138 7.95 -8.48 -9.94
N LYS A 139 7.43 -7.26 -9.98
CA LYS A 139 8.18 -6.06 -9.60
C LYS A 139 8.63 -6.12 -8.15
N LEU A 140 7.75 -6.59 -7.27
CA LEU A 140 8.04 -6.73 -5.85
C LEU A 140 9.12 -7.79 -5.61
N ALA A 141 9.02 -8.93 -6.28
CA ALA A 141 10.02 -10.01 -6.18
C ALA A 141 11.38 -9.55 -6.70
N ASP A 142 11.41 -8.79 -7.79
CA ASP A 142 12.66 -8.27 -8.36
C ASP A 142 13.31 -7.22 -7.45
N ALA A 143 12.50 -6.48 -6.70
CA ALA A 143 12.98 -5.43 -5.79
C ALA A 143 13.45 -5.99 -4.44
N ALA A 144 13.01 -7.18 -4.11
CA ALA A 144 13.31 -7.78 -2.79
C ALA A 144 14.72 -8.46 -2.70
#